data_da78e3cd22a5fb46501b18d48d368ab2
#
_entry.id   da78e3cd22a5fb46501b18d48d368ab2
#
_cell.length_a   1.000
_cell.length_b   1.000
_cell.length_c   1.000
_cell.angle_alpha   90.00
_cell.angle_beta   90.00
_cell.angle_gamma   90.00
#
_symmetry.space_group_name_H-M   'P 1'
#
loop_
_entity.id
_entity.type
_entity.pdbx_description
1 polymer ?
#
loop_
_entity_poly.entity_id
_entity_poly.type
_entity_poly.pdbx_seq_one_letter_code
_entity_poly.pdbx_strand_id
1 'polypeptide(L)'
;MIQQESYLKVADNTGAKEIKCIRVLGGSKRRYASIGDVIVASVRKAAPGGSVKKGDVVKAVVVRTAKSVRRADGTYVRFDENAAVLINGTDKNPRGTRIFGPVARELRDKDYMKILSLAPEVI
;
A
#
# COMPACT_ATOMS: atom_id res chain seq x y z
N MET A 1 2.05 -11.83 -2.65
CA MET A 1 3.26 -10.99 -2.72
C MET A 1 3.17 -10.09 -3.93
N ILE A 2 3.68 -8.89 -3.81
CA ILE A 2 3.61 -7.88 -4.87
C ILE A 2 4.94 -7.85 -5.59
N GLN A 3 4.91 -7.84 -6.89
CA GLN A 3 6.11 -7.76 -7.74
C GLN A 3 5.90 -6.74 -8.85
N GLN A 4 6.91 -6.55 -9.68
CA GLN A 4 6.76 -5.69 -10.86
C GLN A 4 5.55 -6.16 -11.68
N GLU A 5 4.77 -5.18 -12.16
CA GLU A 5 3.57 -5.38 -12.96
C GLU A 5 2.35 -5.92 -12.19
N SER A 6 2.45 -6.09 -10.87
CA SER A 6 1.27 -6.40 -10.07
C SER A 6 0.35 -5.19 -9.99
N TYR A 7 -0.96 -5.44 -10.06
CA TYR A 7 -1.97 -4.41 -9.86
C TYR A 7 -2.45 -4.43 -8.41
N LEU A 8 -2.66 -3.25 -7.83
CA LEU A 8 -3.17 -3.11 -6.49
C LEU A 8 -4.30 -2.09 -6.48
N LYS A 9 -5.27 -2.30 -5.60
CA LYS A 9 -6.27 -1.28 -5.31
C LYS A 9 -5.66 -0.23 -4.38
N VAL A 10 -6.18 1.00 -4.47
CA VAL A 10 -5.75 2.08 -3.60
C VAL A 10 -6.79 2.24 -2.50
N ALA A 11 -6.34 2.16 -1.25
CA ALA A 11 -7.21 2.16 -0.08
C ALA A 11 -7.33 3.53 0.58
N ASP A 12 -7.18 4.61 -0.18
CA ASP A 12 -7.26 5.96 0.35
C ASP A 12 -8.11 6.87 -0.53
N ASN A 13 -8.28 8.12 -0.10
CA ASN A 13 -9.13 9.11 -0.77
C ASN A 13 -8.36 10.10 -1.65
N THR A 14 -7.17 9.73 -2.12
CA THR A 14 -6.36 10.59 -3.00
C THR A 14 -6.96 10.74 -4.40
N GLY A 15 -7.89 9.88 -4.76
CA GLY A 15 -8.48 9.84 -6.10
C GLY A 15 -7.95 8.70 -6.95
N ALA A 16 -6.79 8.16 -6.67
CA ALA A 16 -6.30 6.97 -7.35
C ALA A 16 -7.16 5.77 -6.95
N LYS A 17 -7.52 4.92 -7.91
CA LYS A 17 -8.32 3.72 -7.67
C LYS A 17 -7.52 2.45 -7.86
N GLU A 18 -6.61 2.44 -8.82
CA GLU A 18 -5.78 1.28 -9.13
C GLU A 18 -4.40 1.74 -9.54
N ILE A 19 -3.39 1.06 -9.03
CA ILE A 19 -2.00 1.30 -9.37
C ILE A 19 -1.33 0.01 -9.85
N LYS A 20 -0.28 0.17 -10.65
CA LYS A 20 0.53 -0.93 -11.15
C LYS A 20 1.95 -0.78 -10.60
N CYS A 21 2.44 -1.81 -9.92
CA CYS A 21 3.78 -1.79 -9.36
C CYS A 21 4.83 -1.73 -10.47
N ILE A 22 5.69 -0.72 -10.42
CA ILE A 22 6.81 -0.59 -11.34
C ILE A 22 8.06 -1.21 -10.71
N ARG A 23 8.28 -0.96 -9.41
CA ARG A 23 9.48 -1.37 -8.73
C ARG A 23 9.24 -1.55 -7.24
N VAL A 24 9.91 -2.54 -6.65
CA VAL A 24 9.92 -2.74 -5.20
C VAL A 24 11.17 -2.08 -4.63
N LEU A 25 11.00 -1.17 -3.69
CA LEU A 25 12.11 -0.48 -3.03
C LEU A 25 12.66 -1.31 -1.87
N GLY A 26 13.90 -1.05 -1.48
CA GLY A 26 14.53 -1.73 -0.35
C GLY A 26 15.78 -2.52 -0.68
N GLY A 27 16.34 -2.34 -1.88
CA GLY A 27 17.59 -2.97 -2.29
C GLY A 27 17.55 -3.44 -3.73
N SER A 28 18.73 -3.56 -4.35
CA SER A 28 18.87 -3.87 -5.77
C SER A 28 18.37 -5.27 -6.15
N LYS A 29 18.31 -6.19 -5.18
CA LYS A 29 17.86 -7.58 -5.43
C LYS A 29 16.43 -7.82 -4.97
N ARG A 30 15.74 -6.81 -4.54
CA ARG A 30 14.39 -6.95 -4.01
C ARG A 30 13.41 -7.24 -5.15
N ARG A 31 12.73 -8.39 -5.09
CA ARG A 31 11.76 -8.81 -6.11
C ARG A 31 10.32 -8.65 -5.67
N TYR A 32 10.06 -8.87 -4.38
CA TYR A 32 8.69 -8.95 -3.87
C TYR A 32 8.49 -7.99 -2.72
N ALA A 33 7.30 -7.39 -2.68
CA ALA A 33 6.86 -6.57 -1.58
C ALA A 33 5.80 -7.31 -0.78
N SER A 34 5.85 -7.19 0.53
CA SER A 34 4.82 -7.64 1.43
C SER A 34 4.27 -6.45 2.20
N ILE A 35 3.43 -6.70 3.21
CA ILE A 35 2.81 -5.64 4.02
C ILE A 35 3.90 -4.79 4.66
N GLY A 36 3.76 -3.47 4.53
CA GLY A 36 4.72 -2.51 5.07
C GLY A 36 5.87 -2.16 4.15
N ASP A 37 5.99 -2.82 3.00
CA ASP A 37 7.02 -2.50 2.02
C ASP A 37 6.56 -1.37 1.10
N VAL A 38 7.51 -0.55 0.65
CA VAL A 38 7.24 0.57 -0.23
C VAL A 38 7.51 0.17 -1.67
N ILE A 39 6.59 0.54 -2.55
CA ILE A 39 6.74 0.32 -3.99
C ILE A 39 6.64 1.64 -4.74
N VAL A 40 7.23 1.67 -5.93
CA VAL A 40 6.98 2.72 -6.92
C VAL A 40 5.94 2.18 -7.87
N ALA A 41 4.91 2.95 -8.14
CA ALA A 41 3.80 2.50 -8.96
C ALA A 41 3.31 3.60 -9.89
N SER A 42 2.67 3.20 -10.99
CA SER A 42 1.97 4.13 -11.87
C SER A 42 0.47 4.04 -11.62
N VAL A 43 -0.20 5.18 -11.63
CA VAL A 43 -1.65 5.25 -11.46
C VAL A 43 -2.31 4.81 -12.76
N ARG A 44 -3.10 3.75 -12.69
CA ARG A 44 -3.79 3.18 -13.87
C ARG A 44 -5.23 3.64 -13.97
N LYS A 45 -5.88 3.86 -12.85
CA LYS A 45 -7.25 4.38 -12.78
C LYS A 45 -7.32 5.43 -11.68
N ALA A 46 -7.94 6.55 -11.98
CA ALA A 46 -8.11 7.66 -11.04
C ALA A 46 -9.46 8.33 -11.25
N ALA A 47 -10.03 8.84 -10.14
CA ALA A 47 -11.25 9.62 -10.20
C ALA A 47 -10.96 11.02 -10.75
N PRO A 48 -11.88 11.59 -11.55
CA PRO A 48 -11.73 12.97 -12.00
C PRO A 48 -11.66 13.94 -10.81
N GLY A 49 -10.77 14.92 -10.88
CA GLY A 49 -10.66 15.94 -9.84
C GLY A 49 -9.89 15.53 -8.59
N GLY A 50 -9.33 14.33 -8.57
CA GLY A 50 -8.48 13.89 -7.45
C GLY A 50 -7.09 14.52 -7.49
N SER A 51 -6.33 14.35 -6.42
CA SER A 51 -4.98 14.91 -6.30
C SER A 51 -3.97 14.20 -7.19
N VAL A 52 -4.28 13.00 -7.68
CA VAL A 52 -3.44 12.24 -8.59
C VAL A 52 -4.23 11.94 -9.86
N LYS A 53 -3.50 11.78 -10.97
CA LYS A 53 -4.08 11.54 -12.29
C LYS A 53 -3.54 10.23 -12.86
N LYS A 54 -4.28 9.65 -13.80
CA LYS A 54 -3.83 8.47 -14.54
C LYS A 54 -2.48 8.75 -15.20
N GLY A 55 -1.56 7.83 -15.02
CA GLY A 55 -0.20 7.95 -15.55
C GLY A 55 0.82 8.52 -14.59
N ASP A 56 0.38 9.10 -13.48
CA ASP A 56 1.32 9.61 -12.47
C ASP A 56 2.13 8.48 -11.85
N VAL A 57 3.39 8.76 -11.54
CA VAL A 57 4.27 7.84 -10.82
C VAL A 57 4.27 8.25 -9.35
N VAL A 58 3.94 7.31 -8.49
CA VAL A 58 3.76 7.57 -7.06
C VAL A 58 4.47 6.50 -6.23
N LYS A 59 4.74 6.82 -4.97
CA LYS A 59 5.18 5.84 -3.98
C LYS A 59 3.99 5.41 -3.14
N ALA A 60 3.95 4.12 -2.82
CA ALA A 60 2.87 3.56 -2.02
C ALA A 60 3.42 2.51 -1.07
N VAL A 61 2.75 2.35 0.06
CA VAL A 61 3.04 1.28 1.01
C VAL A 61 1.95 0.23 0.92
N VAL A 62 2.35 -1.03 0.89
CA VAL A 62 1.41 -2.15 0.80
C VAL A 62 0.76 -2.35 2.17
N VAL A 63 -0.57 -2.30 2.23
CA VAL A 63 -1.33 -2.42 3.48
C VAL A 63 -2.12 -3.72 3.57
N ARG A 64 -2.42 -4.36 2.43
CA ARG A 64 -3.12 -5.64 2.37
C ARG A 64 -2.51 -6.50 1.28
N THR A 65 -2.45 -7.80 1.54
CA THR A 65 -2.04 -8.77 0.51
C THR A 65 -3.01 -9.95 0.49
N ALA A 66 -3.27 -10.48 -0.69
CA ALA A 66 -4.07 -11.68 -0.85
C ALA A 66 -3.29 -12.92 -0.43
N LYS A 67 -1.96 -12.88 -0.49
CA LYS A 67 -1.11 -13.97 0.00
C LYS A 67 -0.97 -13.86 1.52
N SER A 68 -1.06 -15.00 2.21
CA SER A 68 -0.93 -15.06 3.66
C SER A 68 0.44 -14.59 4.13
N VAL A 69 0.45 -13.84 5.23
CA VAL A 69 1.66 -13.42 5.91
C VAL A 69 1.69 -14.10 7.28
N ARG A 70 2.77 -14.82 7.58
CA ARG A 70 2.92 -15.49 8.86
C ARG A 70 3.39 -14.50 9.93
N ARG A 71 2.77 -14.56 11.09
CA ARG A 71 3.15 -13.77 12.25
C ARG A 71 4.01 -14.58 13.22
N ALA A 72 4.72 -13.87 14.09
CA ALA A 72 5.64 -14.49 15.04
C ALA A 72 4.95 -15.46 16.01
N ASP A 73 3.66 -15.24 16.31
CA ASP A 73 2.87 -16.09 17.20
C ASP A 73 2.30 -17.33 16.50
N GLY A 74 2.66 -17.57 15.24
CA GLY A 74 2.19 -18.71 14.46
C GLY A 74 0.86 -18.50 13.73
N THR A 75 0.23 -17.34 13.91
CA THR A 75 -0.99 -17.03 13.15
C THR A 75 -0.67 -16.49 11.77
N TYR A 76 -1.67 -16.44 10.90
CA TYR A 76 -1.55 -15.91 9.55
C TYR A 76 -2.57 -14.82 9.34
N VAL A 77 -2.22 -13.82 8.55
CA VAL A 77 -3.14 -12.80 8.10
C VAL A 77 -3.22 -12.83 6.58
N ARG A 78 -4.43 -12.74 6.05
CA ARG A 78 -4.70 -12.73 4.62
C ARG A 78 -5.92 -11.86 4.34
N PHE A 79 -5.88 -11.16 3.24
CA PHE A 79 -6.97 -10.31 2.78
C PHE A 79 -7.50 -10.82 1.44
N ASP A 80 -8.66 -10.32 1.02
CA ASP A 80 -9.27 -10.73 -0.24
C ASP A 80 -8.58 -10.12 -1.45
N GLU A 81 -7.82 -9.04 -1.24
CA GLU A 81 -7.20 -8.30 -2.33
C GLU A 81 -5.87 -7.69 -1.90
N ASN A 82 -5.07 -7.32 -2.90
CA ASN A 82 -3.87 -6.51 -2.66
C ASN A 82 -4.26 -5.04 -2.67
N ALA A 83 -3.82 -4.29 -1.67
CA ALA A 83 -4.09 -2.87 -1.59
C ALA A 83 -2.91 -2.10 -1.04
N ALA A 84 -2.83 -0.85 -1.44
CA ALA A 84 -1.76 0.06 -1.03
C ALA A 84 -2.33 1.42 -0.70
N VAL A 85 -1.56 2.20 0.05
CA VAL A 85 -1.87 3.58 0.41
C VAL A 85 -0.76 4.45 -0.16
N LEU A 86 -1.12 5.52 -0.85
CA LEU A 86 -0.14 6.45 -1.41
C LEU A 86 0.51 7.25 -0.28
N ILE A 87 1.82 7.38 -0.33
CA ILE A 87 2.60 8.12 0.67
C ILE A 87 3.37 9.26 0.03
N ASN A 88 3.76 10.22 0.84
CA ASN A 88 4.67 11.27 0.40
C ASN A 88 6.06 10.69 0.18
N GLY A 89 6.82 11.26 -0.75
CA GLY A 89 8.03 10.62 -1.26
C GLY A 89 9.13 10.37 -0.25
N THR A 90 9.27 11.19 0.79
CA THR A 90 10.41 11.12 1.71
C THR A 90 10.05 10.73 3.13
N ASP A 91 8.79 10.76 3.49
CA ASP A 91 8.33 10.42 4.82
C ASP A 91 7.29 9.29 4.76
N LYS A 92 6.82 8.87 5.92
CA LYS A 92 5.84 7.78 6.04
C LYS A 92 4.41 8.28 6.20
N ASN A 93 4.17 9.53 5.85
CA ASN A 93 2.85 10.13 5.95
C ASN A 93 2.01 9.81 4.72
N PRO A 94 0.75 9.42 4.90
CA PRO A 94 -0.14 9.20 3.76
C PRO A 94 -0.45 10.51 3.05
N ARG A 95 -0.66 10.44 1.74
CA ARG A 95 -1.07 11.61 0.95
C ARG A 95 -2.53 11.95 1.18
N GLY A 96 -3.35 10.94 1.43
CA GLY A 96 -4.76 11.12 1.69
C GLY A 96 -5.05 11.40 3.16
N THR A 97 -6.31 11.71 3.45
CA THR A 97 -6.79 11.99 4.80
C THR A 97 -7.65 10.86 5.37
N ARG A 98 -8.03 9.89 4.55
CA ARG A 98 -8.85 8.74 4.96
C ARG A 98 -8.31 7.46 4.38
N ILE A 99 -8.46 6.38 5.14
CA ILE A 99 -8.10 5.03 4.72
C ILE A 99 -9.39 4.20 4.67
N PHE A 100 -9.56 3.40 3.63
CA PHE A 100 -10.73 2.55 3.43
C PHE A 100 -10.38 1.09 3.70
N GLY A 101 -11.21 0.44 4.50
CA GLY A 101 -11.06 -0.98 4.81
C GLY A 101 -9.97 -1.26 5.84
N PRO A 102 -9.78 -2.54 6.16
CA PRO A 102 -8.80 -2.94 7.17
C PRO A 102 -7.37 -2.82 6.67
N VAL A 103 -6.44 -2.62 7.59
CA VAL A 103 -5.01 -2.69 7.34
C VAL A 103 -4.38 -3.67 8.31
N ALA A 104 -3.24 -4.24 7.94
CA ALA A 104 -2.54 -5.17 8.80
C ALA A 104 -1.72 -4.42 9.87
N ARG A 105 -1.68 -4.95 11.08
CA ARG A 105 -0.94 -4.32 12.18
C ARG A 105 0.58 -4.39 12.03
N GLU A 106 1.09 -5.17 11.08
CA GLU A 106 2.51 -5.18 10.73
C GLU A 106 3.04 -3.80 10.34
N LEU A 107 2.17 -2.88 9.95
CA LEU A 107 2.56 -1.50 9.67
C LEU A 107 3.13 -0.79 10.89
N ARG A 108 2.77 -1.21 12.10
CA ARG A 108 3.33 -0.65 13.33
C ARG A 108 4.84 -0.91 13.43
N ASP A 109 5.27 -2.11 13.05
CA ASP A 109 6.68 -2.49 13.10
C ASP A 109 7.52 -1.72 12.09
N LYS A 110 6.88 -1.15 11.09
CA LYS A 110 7.52 -0.34 10.05
C LYS A 110 7.31 1.17 10.27
N ASP A 111 6.77 1.58 11.42
CA ASP A 111 6.55 2.98 11.82
C ASP A 111 5.54 3.74 10.96
N TYR A 112 4.55 3.07 10.41
CA TYR A 112 3.45 3.72 9.68
C TYR A 112 2.29 4.06 10.62
N MET A 113 2.59 4.77 11.70
CA MET A 113 1.63 5.04 12.76
C MET A 113 0.46 5.92 12.30
N LYS A 114 0.74 6.87 11.42
CA LYS A 114 -0.32 7.76 10.93
C LYS A 114 -1.33 7.01 10.07
N ILE A 115 -0.88 6.07 9.26
CA ILE A 115 -1.77 5.20 8.48
C ILE A 115 -2.63 4.37 9.42
N LEU A 116 -2.03 3.79 10.45
CA LEU A 116 -2.78 3.01 11.44
C LEU A 116 -3.83 3.85 12.16
N SER A 117 -3.52 5.10 12.48
CA SER A 117 -4.47 5.98 13.16
C SER A 117 -5.65 6.38 12.29
N LEU A 118 -5.47 6.42 10.97
CA LEU A 118 -6.53 6.75 10.03
C LEU A 118 -7.36 5.54 9.60
N ALA A 119 -6.84 4.34 9.80
CA ALA A 119 -7.52 3.13 9.36
C ALA A 119 -8.74 2.83 10.23
N PRO A 120 -9.87 2.43 9.62
CA PRO A 120 -11.07 2.09 10.39
C PRO A 120 -10.93 0.81 11.18
N GLU A 121 -10.04 -0.08 10.75
CA GLU A 121 -9.83 -1.37 11.42
C GLU A 121 -8.38 -1.81 11.21
N VAL A 122 -7.75 -2.28 12.27
CA VAL A 122 -6.38 -2.82 12.22
C VAL A 122 -6.44 -4.29 12.62
N ILE A 123 -6.05 -5.15 11.71
CA ILE A 123 -6.05 -6.60 11.89
C ILE A 123 -4.58 -7.12 12.04
#